data_398275e1754131bd87beb19659f35d89
#
_entry.id   398275e1754131bd87beb19659f35d89
#
_cell.length_a   1.000
_cell.length_b   1.000
_cell.length_c   1.000
_cell.angle_alpha   90.00
_cell.angle_beta   90.00
_cell.angle_gamma   90.00
#
_symmetry.space_group_name_H-M   'P 1'
#
loop_
_entity.id
_entity.type
_entity.pdbx_description
1 polymer ?
#
loop_
_entity_poly.entity_id
_entity_poly.type
_entity_poly.pdbx_seq_one_letter_code
_entity_poly.pdbx_strand_id
1 'polypeptide(L)'
;MKKRGISLFFVFFSCSAFLFAQEIITAEKYLELVSEQYASIRDYEANIEIRSGNNNMAGNLSHLAPSFLRIDFTRPADQVIVFNSESLIIYLPEFRAVLNQPLSQSRRSGTPTAQGLSLLRRNYVPSFLTGPNPEPLDAGSSERVVKLRLTRRSVSEGYREIILSINPNTRLIRRMEGRTIAESEVRFDFTNIRTNQGIPQTRFAYDTPPAANMYHNFLFRDSD
;
A
#
# COMPACT_ATOMS: atom_id res chain seq x y z
N MET A 1 0.80 81.74 37.75
CA MET A 1 0.04 80.98 36.71
C MET A 1 0.93 79.78 36.27
N LYS A 2 0.62 78.53 36.73
CA LYS A 2 1.37 77.31 36.43
C LYS A 2 0.68 76.61 35.28
N LYS A 3 1.36 76.44 34.11
CA LYS A 3 0.92 75.63 32.98
C LYS A 3 1.30 74.20 33.24
N ARG A 4 0.31 73.28 33.33
CA ARG A 4 0.47 71.85 33.39
C ARG A 4 0.52 71.30 31.95
N GLY A 5 1.68 70.80 31.56
CA GLY A 5 1.81 70.04 30.31
C GLY A 5 1.34 68.59 30.51
N ILE A 6 0.37 68.14 29.69
CA ILE A 6 -0.11 66.79 29.64
C ILE A 6 0.80 66.04 28.61
N SER A 7 1.63 65.11 29.13
CA SER A 7 2.46 64.21 28.28
C SER A 7 1.59 63.05 27.88
N LEU A 8 1.28 62.94 26.55
CA LEU A 8 0.51 61.86 25.96
C LEU A 8 1.48 60.69 25.64
N PHE A 9 1.42 59.65 26.46
CA PHE A 9 2.25 58.43 26.29
C PHE A 9 1.56 57.55 25.26
N PHE A 10 2.10 57.49 24.03
CA PHE A 10 1.62 56.63 22.94
C PHE A 10 2.22 55.22 23.12
N VAL A 11 1.44 54.27 23.67
CA VAL A 11 1.82 52.88 23.78
C VAL A 11 1.62 52.21 22.41
N PHE A 12 2.73 51.95 21.73
CA PHE A 12 2.76 51.18 20.47
C PHE A 12 2.58 49.69 20.79
N PHE A 13 1.36 49.18 20.66
CA PHE A 13 1.06 47.75 20.80
C PHE A 13 1.54 47.04 19.55
N SER A 14 2.76 46.50 19.60
CA SER A 14 3.32 45.69 18.53
C SER A 14 2.63 44.31 18.49
N CYS A 15 1.65 44.17 17.58
CA CYS A 15 0.99 42.90 17.31
C CYS A 15 1.96 41.99 16.52
N SER A 16 2.70 41.14 17.23
CA SER A 16 3.55 40.10 16.61
C SER A 16 2.63 39.05 16.00
N ALA A 17 2.37 39.16 14.69
CA ALA A 17 1.72 38.09 13.93
C ALA A 17 2.68 36.88 13.86
N PHE A 18 2.40 35.84 14.62
CA PHE A 18 3.04 34.53 14.45
C PHE A 18 2.60 33.98 13.10
N LEU A 19 3.42 34.15 12.08
CA LEU A 19 3.32 33.46 10.83
C LEU A 19 3.66 31.98 11.11
N PHE A 20 2.64 31.14 11.30
CA PHE A 20 2.80 29.70 11.23
C PHE A 20 3.15 29.37 9.78
N ALA A 21 4.43 29.21 9.49
CA ALA A 21 4.87 28.62 8.23
C ALA A 21 4.30 27.18 8.21
N GLN A 22 3.29 26.94 7.41
CA GLN A 22 2.86 25.57 7.11
C GLN A 22 4.02 24.87 6.42
N GLU A 23 4.61 23.90 7.10
CA GLU A 23 5.65 23.06 6.53
C GLU A 23 5.06 22.33 5.32
N ILE A 24 5.47 22.72 4.11
CA ILE A 24 4.99 22.12 2.87
C ILE A 24 5.61 20.72 2.78
N ILE A 25 4.82 19.69 3.11
CA ILE A 25 5.26 18.31 2.99
C ILE A 25 5.42 17.95 1.51
N THR A 26 6.57 17.39 1.13
CA THR A 26 6.80 16.85 -0.22
C THR A 26 6.16 15.47 -0.37
N ALA A 27 5.85 15.06 -1.61
CA ALA A 27 5.31 13.74 -1.90
C ALA A 27 6.28 12.62 -1.47
N GLU A 28 7.59 12.86 -1.58
CA GLU A 28 8.62 11.92 -1.13
C GLU A 28 8.59 11.76 0.40
N LYS A 29 8.52 12.86 1.15
CA LYS A 29 8.41 12.80 2.61
C LYS A 29 7.10 12.16 3.05
N TYR A 30 6.00 12.41 2.33
CA TYR A 30 4.73 11.77 2.61
C TYR A 30 4.79 10.26 2.41
N LEU A 31 5.39 9.78 1.29
CA LEU A 31 5.59 8.35 1.04
C LEU A 31 6.56 7.70 2.05
N GLU A 32 7.55 8.44 2.53
CA GLU A 32 8.42 7.99 3.63
C GLU A 32 7.61 7.75 4.91
N LEU A 33 6.77 8.69 5.32
CA LEU A 33 5.90 8.53 6.49
C LEU A 33 4.93 7.35 6.37
N VAL A 34 4.43 7.07 5.15
CA VAL A 34 3.65 5.86 4.87
C VAL A 34 4.50 4.61 5.06
N SER A 35 5.73 4.61 4.56
CA SER A 35 6.66 3.48 4.71
C SER A 35 7.02 3.22 6.17
N GLU A 36 7.24 4.26 6.97
CA GLU A 36 7.47 4.18 8.42
C GLU A 36 6.26 3.57 9.15
N GLN A 37 5.05 3.99 8.76
CA GLN A 37 3.82 3.41 9.32
C GLN A 37 3.74 1.91 9.05
N TYR A 38 3.98 1.47 7.81
CA TYR A 38 3.97 0.04 7.48
C TYR A 38 5.11 -0.73 8.17
N ALA A 39 6.27 -0.11 8.40
CA ALA A 39 7.38 -0.71 9.14
C ALA A 39 7.05 -0.93 10.62
N SER A 40 6.13 -0.16 11.19
CA SER A 40 5.67 -0.32 12.58
C SER A 40 4.62 -1.43 12.76
N ILE A 41 4.05 -1.93 11.65
CA ILE A 41 2.98 -2.94 11.68
C ILE A 41 3.62 -4.33 11.67
N ARG A 42 3.34 -5.12 12.71
CA ARG A 42 3.76 -6.52 12.80
C ARG A 42 2.90 -7.45 11.96
N ASP A 43 1.59 -7.23 12.02
CA ASP A 43 0.61 -8.00 11.27
C ASP A 43 -0.59 -7.13 10.91
N TYR A 44 -1.29 -7.47 9.83
CA TYR A 44 -2.57 -6.87 9.51
C TYR A 44 -3.47 -7.80 8.72
N GLU A 45 -4.77 -7.58 8.85
CA GLU A 45 -5.83 -8.17 8.03
C GLU A 45 -6.58 -7.09 7.30
N ALA A 46 -7.08 -7.40 6.11
CA ALA A 46 -7.93 -6.53 5.32
C ALA A 46 -8.85 -7.33 4.41
N ASN A 47 -9.97 -6.76 4.04
CA ASN A 47 -10.70 -7.22 2.87
C ASN A 47 -10.01 -6.63 1.63
N ILE A 48 -9.81 -7.45 0.60
CA ILE A 48 -9.20 -7.07 -0.65
C ILE A 48 -10.16 -7.27 -1.82
N GLU A 49 -10.26 -6.27 -2.69
CA GLU A 49 -10.84 -6.41 -4.04
C GLU A 49 -9.76 -6.12 -5.07
N ILE A 50 -9.69 -6.97 -6.11
CA ILE A 50 -8.73 -6.84 -7.21
C ILE A 50 -9.53 -6.77 -8.52
N ARG A 51 -9.32 -5.72 -9.28
CA ARG A 51 -9.93 -5.53 -10.61
C ARG A 51 -8.84 -5.45 -11.67
N SER A 52 -8.95 -6.28 -12.70
CA SER A 52 -8.02 -6.28 -13.83
C SER A 52 -8.77 -6.65 -15.10
N GLY A 53 -8.98 -5.68 -15.97
CA GLY A 53 -9.87 -5.84 -17.13
C GLY A 53 -11.28 -6.26 -16.69
N ASN A 54 -11.76 -7.39 -17.21
CA ASN A 54 -13.08 -7.94 -16.86
C ASN A 54 -13.06 -8.81 -15.59
N ASN A 55 -11.88 -9.08 -15.02
CA ASN A 55 -11.75 -9.91 -13.83
C ASN A 55 -11.96 -9.06 -12.58
N ASN A 56 -12.83 -9.56 -11.70
CA ASN A 56 -13.07 -8.96 -10.40
C ASN A 56 -12.97 -10.05 -9.32
N MET A 57 -11.90 -9.98 -8.52
CA MET A 57 -11.63 -10.91 -7.44
C MET A 57 -11.84 -10.21 -6.10
N ALA A 58 -12.25 -10.96 -5.08
CA ALA A 58 -12.41 -10.45 -3.72
C ALA A 58 -12.02 -11.51 -2.70
N GLY A 59 -11.55 -11.10 -1.54
CA GLY A 59 -11.14 -12.03 -0.50
C GLY A 59 -10.67 -11.35 0.78
N ASN A 60 -10.10 -12.15 1.66
CA ASN A 60 -9.50 -11.71 2.91
C ASN A 60 -7.99 -11.86 2.83
N LEU A 61 -7.30 -10.77 3.09
CA LEU A 61 -5.85 -10.71 3.13
C LEU A 61 -5.38 -10.75 4.57
N SER A 62 -4.39 -11.60 4.87
CA SER A 62 -3.64 -11.62 6.11
C SER A 62 -2.16 -11.41 5.80
N HIS A 63 -1.49 -10.57 6.57
CA HIS A 63 -0.05 -10.32 6.46
C HIS A 63 0.60 -10.42 7.84
N LEU A 64 1.81 -10.99 7.88
CA LEU A 64 2.68 -11.00 9.04
C LEU A 64 4.10 -10.64 8.60
N ALA A 65 4.68 -9.63 9.24
CA ALA A 65 6.04 -9.20 8.96
C ALA A 65 7.06 -10.34 9.25
N PRO A 66 8.17 -10.41 8.49
CA PRO A 66 8.55 -9.46 7.47
C PRO A 66 7.97 -9.78 6.07
N SER A 67 7.49 -11.01 5.80
CA SER A 67 7.21 -11.44 4.43
C SER A 67 6.15 -12.53 4.29
N PHE A 68 5.30 -12.74 5.29
CA PHE A 68 4.19 -13.68 5.17
C PHE A 68 2.96 -12.96 4.63
N LEU A 69 2.29 -13.57 3.65
CA LEU A 69 1.04 -13.07 3.10
C LEU A 69 0.13 -14.26 2.79
N ARG A 70 -1.16 -14.10 3.06
CA ARG A 70 -2.20 -15.04 2.63
C ARG A 70 -3.41 -14.26 2.13
N ILE A 71 -3.96 -14.71 1.01
CA ILE A 71 -5.25 -14.24 0.50
C ILE A 71 -6.14 -15.45 0.33
N ASP A 72 -7.25 -15.48 1.07
CA ASP A 72 -8.32 -16.43 0.88
C ASP A 72 -9.42 -15.74 0.08
N PHE A 73 -9.60 -16.15 -1.18
CA PHE A 73 -10.58 -15.53 -2.06
C PHE A 73 -11.99 -16.04 -1.77
N THR A 74 -12.92 -15.10 -1.76
CA THR A 74 -14.37 -15.37 -1.79
C THR A 74 -14.91 -15.31 -3.20
N ARG A 75 -14.17 -14.68 -4.11
CA ARG A 75 -14.42 -14.62 -5.55
C ARG A 75 -13.10 -14.53 -6.32
N PRO A 76 -12.73 -15.58 -7.14
CA PRO A 76 -13.40 -16.89 -7.20
C PRO A 76 -13.35 -17.61 -5.86
N ALA A 77 -14.38 -18.43 -5.57
CA ALA A 77 -14.47 -19.13 -4.29
C ALA A 77 -13.32 -20.13 -4.11
N ASP A 78 -12.86 -20.29 -2.87
CA ASP A 78 -11.86 -21.28 -2.44
C ASP A 78 -10.48 -21.18 -3.10
N GLN A 79 -10.24 -20.17 -3.93
CA GLN A 79 -8.88 -19.88 -4.41
C GLN A 79 -8.05 -19.32 -3.25
N VAL A 80 -6.80 -19.74 -3.15
CA VAL A 80 -5.88 -19.30 -2.09
C VAL A 80 -4.55 -18.91 -2.70
N ILE A 81 -3.98 -17.81 -2.21
CA ILE A 81 -2.59 -17.42 -2.46
C ILE A 81 -1.89 -17.35 -1.10
N VAL A 82 -0.77 -18.05 -0.96
CA VAL A 82 0.09 -17.99 0.22
C VAL A 82 1.52 -17.67 -0.17
N PHE A 83 2.08 -16.73 0.52
CA PHE A 83 3.49 -16.42 0.50
C PHE A 83 4.03 -16.63 1.92
N ASN A 84 4.87 -17.65 2.12
CA ASN A 84 5.32 -18.08 3.44
C ASN A 84 6.83 -17.89 3.68
N SER A 85 7.45 -16.91 3.04
CA SER A 85 8.89 -16.64 3.05
C SER A 85 9.76 -17.60 2.23
N GLU A 86 9.32 -18.80 1.97
CA GLU A 86 10.08 -19.85 1.23
C GLU A 86 9.53 -20.06 -0.16
N SER A 87 8.21 -19.96 -0.30
CA SER A 87 7.53 -20.22 -1.55
C SER A 87 6.29 -19.34 -1.73
N LEU A 88 5.92 -19.15 -2.99
CA LEU A 88 4.62 -18.68 -3.41
C LEU A 88 3.78 -19.90 -3.78
N ILE A 89 2.66 -20.09 -3.10
CA ILE A 89 1.70 -21.17 -3.34
C ILE A 89 0.40 -20.55 -3.84
N ILE A 90 -0.13 -21.03 -4.96
CA ILE A 90 -1.42 -20.63 -5.51
C ILE A 90 -2.27 -21.89 -5.72
N TYR A 91 -3.39 -21.97 -5.02
CA TYR A 91 -4.39 -22.99 -5.24
C TYR A 91 -5.50 -22.47 -6.16
N LEU A 92 -5.75 -23.22 -7.23
CA LEU A 92 -6.79 -22.98 -8.22
C LEU A 92 -7.81 -24.12 -8.15
N PRO A 93 -8.91 -23.97 -7.40
CA PRO A 93 -9.87 -25.05 -7.15
C PRO A 93 -10.56 -25.54 -8.43
N GLU A 94 -10.86 -24.66 -9.36
CA GLU A 94 -11.48 -24.99 -10.66
C GLU A 94 -10.66 -26.01 -11.46
N PHE A 95 -9.31 -25.88 -11.39
CA PHE A 95 -8.38 -26.78 -12.07
C PHE A 95 -7.86 -27.90 -11.17
N ARG A 96 -8.26 -27.94 -9.89
CA ARG A 96 -7.68 -28.81 -8.86
C ARG A 96 -6.14 -28.77 -8.90
N ALA A 97 -5.58 -27.57 -9.07
CA ALA A 97 -4.16 -27.36 -9.26
C ALA A 97 -3.57 -26.54 -8.12
N VAL A 98 -2.42 -26.97 -7.62
CA VAL A 98 -1.56 -26.20 -6.72
C VAL A 98 -0.30 -25.84 -7.48
N LEU A 99 -0.07 -24.54 -7.66
CA LEU A 99 1.13 -24.00 -8.25
C LEU A 99 2.08 -23.64 -7.09
N ASN A 100 3.25 -24.24 -7.05
CA ASN A 100 4.26 -23.98 -6.02
C ASN A 100 5.55 -23.44 -6.65
N GLN A 101 5.93 -22.24 -6.28
CA GLN A 101 7.15 -21.59 -6.71
C GLN A 101 8.06 -21.34 -5.51
N PRO A 102 9.13 -22.12 -5.33
CA PRO A 102 10.19 -21.78 -4.39
C PRO A 102 10.82 -20.43 -4.73
N LEU A 103 11.10 -19.63 -3.73
CA LEU A 103 11.60 -18.27 -3.92
C LEU A 103 12.99 -18.14 -3.31
N SER A 104 13.95 -17.78 -4.16
CA SER A 104 15.28 -17.38 -3.69
C SER A 104 15.19 -16.08 -2.90
N GLN A 105 16.13 -15.84 -1.97
CA GLN A 105 16.14 -14.65 -1.10
C GLN A 105 16.10 -13.33 -1.86
N SER A 106 16.63 -13.29 -3.08
CA SER A 106 16.68 -12.10 -3.93
C SER A 106 15.33 -11.73 -4.59
N ARG A 107 14.33 -12.64 -4.58
CA ARG A 107 13.03 -12.47 -5.27
C ARG A 107 11.84 -12.27 -4.34
N ARG A 108 12.08 -12.01 -3.05
CA ARG A 108 11.04 -11.92 -2.02
C ARG A 108 10.32 -10.56 -1.95
N SER A 109 10.22 -9.84 -3.05
CA SER A 109 9.68 -8.49 -3.07
C SER A 109 8.45 -8.35 -3.97
N GLY A 110 7.38 -7.75 -3.45
CA GLY A 110 6.19 -7.43 -4.25
C GLY A 110 4.87 -7.28 -3.50
N THR A 111 4.85 -7.36 -2.18
CA THR A 111 3.64 -7.16 -1.38
C THR A 111 3.58 -5.73 -0.82
N PRO A 112 2.39 -5.17 -0.46
CA PRO A 112 2.27 -3.92 0.29
C PRO A 112 2.76 -4.10 1.73
N THR A 113 4.04 -4.37 1.85
CA THR A 113 4.82 -4.51 3.07
C THR A 113 5.78 -3.33 3.14
N ALA A 114 6.44 -3.13 4.27
CA ALA A 114 7.53 -2.16 4.39
C ALA A 114 8.60 -2.37 3.29
N GLN A 115 8.88 -3.62 2.93
CA GLN A 115 9.80 -3.96 1.83
C GLN A 115 9.27 -3.53 0.47
N GLY A 116 7.98 -3.82 0.17
CA GLY A 116 7.34 -3.39 -1.07
C GLY A 116 7.35 -1.87 -1.23
N LEU A 117 7.03 -1.12 -0.17
CA LEU A 117 7.08 0.34 -0.17
C LEU A 117 8.52 0.88 -0.33
N SER A 118 9.51 0.22 0.28
CA SER A 118 10.92 0.55 0.08
C SER A 118 11.35 0.38 -1.38
N LEU A 119 10.88 -0.68 -2.06
CA LEU A 119 11.12 -0.87 -3.49
C LEU A 119 10.42 0.18 -4.35
N LEU A 120 9.17 0.53 -4.03
CA LEU A 120 8.47 1.61 -4.73
C LEU A 120 9.23 2.93 -4.61
N ARG A 121 9.71 3.29 -3.42
CA ARG A 121 10.54 4.49 -3.22
C ARG A 121 11.82 4.49 -4.05
N ARG A 122 12.46 3.33 -4.20
CA ARG A 122 13.70 3.20 -4.97
C ARG A 122 13.46 3.27 -6.47
N ASN A 123 12.39 2.65 -6.96
CA ASN A 123 12.17 2.42 -8.38
C ASN A 123 11.23 3.46 -9.03
N TYR A 124 10.55 4.26 -8.22
CA TYR A 124 9.58 5.26 -8.69
C TYR A 124 9.88 6.65 -8.13
N VAL A 125 9.42 7.67 -8.85
CA VAL A 125 9.43 9.07 -8.42
C VAL A 125 8.04 9.43 -7.94
N PRO A 126 7.85 9.78 -6.65
CA PRO A 126 6.55 10.19 -6.14
C PRO A 126 6.25 11.66 -6.46
N SER A 127 4.99 11.95 -6.75
CA SER A 127 4.40 13.29 -6.82
C SER A 127 3.00 13.23 -6.24
N PHE A 128 2.47 14.34 -5.73
CA PHE A 128 1.05 14.42 -5.43
C PHE A 128 0.24 14.42 -6.74
N LEU A 129 -0.89 13.69 -6.77
CA LEU A 129 -1.74 13.65 -7.96
C LEU A 129 -2.43 15.02 -8.19
N THR A 130 -3.01 15.59 -7.14
CA THR A 130 -3.69 16.90 -7.15
C THR A 130 -3.07 17.87 -6.16
N GLY A 131 -2.52 17.40 -5.04
CA GLY A 131 -1.92 18.20 -3.98
C GLY A 131 -1.81 17.41 -2.67
N PRO A 132 -1.25 18.04 -1.62
CA PRO A 132 -1.07 17.40 -0.31
C PRO A 132 -2.37 17.29 0.50
N ASN A 133 -3.42 18.00 0.11
CA ASN A 133 -4.69 18.01 0.83
C ASN A 133 -5.54 16.78 0.54
N PRO A 134 -6.24 16.24 1.56
CA PRO A 134 -7.15 15.12 1.34
C PRO A 134 -8.29 15.46 0.38
N GLU A 135 -8.57 14.57 -0.57
CA GLU A 135 -9.66 14.63 -1.55
C GLU A 135 -10.56 13.39 -1.47
N PRO A 136 -11.76 13.38 -2.06
CA PRO A 136 -12.59 12.18 -2.09
C PRO A 136 -11.89 11.01 -2.78
N LEU A 137 -12.06 9.79 -2.26
CA LEU A 137 -11.53 8.57 -2.89
C LEU A 137 -12.11 8.39 -4.30
N ASP A 138 -13.43 8.52 -4.42
CA ASP A 138 -14.19 8.51 -5.67
C ASP A 138 -15.13 9.73 -5.71
N ALA A 139 -15.63 10.09 -6.88
CA ALA A 139 -16.62 11.16 -7.03
C ALA A 139 -17.85 10.87 -6.13
N GLY A 140 -18.17 11.81 -5.24
CA GLY A 140 -19.28 11.68 -4.29
C GLY A 140 -18.98 10.83 -3.03
N SER A 141 -17.78 10.28 -2.90
CA SER A 141 -17.38 9.56 -1.69
C SER A 141 -17.14 10.50 -0.51
N SER A 142 -17.63 10.11 0.67
CA SER A 142 -17.27 10.77 1.94
C SER A 142 -15.88 10.39 2.44
N GLU A 143 -15.30 9.28 1.95
CA GLU A 143 -13.96 8.83 2.30
C GLU A 143 -12.92 9.75 1.69
N ARG A 144 -12.06 10.31 2.55
CA ARG A 144 -11.00 11.26 2.15
C ARG A 144 -9.65 10.57 2.13
N VAL A 145 -8.87 10.81 1.07
CA VAL A 145 -7.54 10.24 0.87
C VAL A 145 -6.58 11.27 0.30
N VAL A 146 -5.29 11.10 0.57
CA VAL A 146 -4.21 11.78 -0.16
C VAL A 146 -3.76 10.86 -1.28
N LYS A 147 -3.69 11.37 -2.52
CA LYS A 147 -3.30 10.59 -3.69
C LYS A 147 -1.87 10.91 -4.12
N LEU A 148 -1.03 9.88 -4.14
CA LEU A 148 0.31 9.93 -4.71
C LEU A 148 0.34 9.24 -6.07
N ARG A 149 1.00 9.89 -7.03
CA ARG A 149 1.38 9.30 -8.31
C ARG A 149 2.85 8.90 -8.22
N LEU A 150 3.14 7.64 -8.52
CA LEU A 150 4.47 7.08 -8.58
C LEU A 150 4.81 6.80 -10.05
N THR A 151 5.76 7.53 -10.63
CA THR A 151 6.20 7.34 -12.01
C THR A 151 7.50 6.56 -12.02
N ARG A 152 7.60 5.51 -12.83
CA ARG A 152 8.79 4.65 -12.88
C ARG A 152 10.06 5.43 -13.23
N ARG A 153 11.18 5.06 -12.60
CA ARG A 153 12.52 5.59 -12.92
C ARG A 153 13.14 4.88 -14.12
N SER A 154 12.83 3.59 -14.32
CA SER A 154 13.37 2.76 -15.39
C SER A 154 12.26 2.11 -16.21
N VAL A 155 12.54 1.87 -17.49
CA VAL A 155 11.63 1.15 -18.40
C VAL A 155 11.51 -0.33 -18.07
N SER A 156 12.41 -0.88 -17.24
CA SER A 156 12.38 -2.26 -16.77
C SER A 156 11.28 -2.54 -15.75
N GLU A 157 10.69 -1.49 -15.15
CA GLU A 157 9.59 -1.66 -14.18
C GLU A 157 8.29 -2.10 -14.89
N GLY A 158 7.59 -3.06 -14.29
CA GLY A 158 6.36 -3.63 -14.86
C GLY A 158 5.21 -2.65 -14.94
N TYR A 159 5.14 -1.67 -14.02
CA TYR A 159 4.14 -0.60 -14.05
C TYR A 159 4.78 0.69 -14.51
N ARG A 160 4.14 1.34 -15.49
CA ARG A 160 4.50 2.67 -15.96
C ARG A 160 4.19 3.73 -14.90
N GLU A 161 3.06 3.57 -14.23
CA GLU A 161 2.54 4.46 -13.22
C GLU A 161 1.79 3.65 -12.15
N ILE A 162 1.91 4.09 -10.90
CA ILE A 162 1.11 3.57 -9.79
C ILE A 162 0.49 4.76 -9.06
N ILE A 163 -0.81 4.72 -8.78
CA ILE A 163 -1.50 5.69 -7.94
C ILE A 163 -1.80 5.03 -6.60
N LEU A 164 -1.36 5.65 -5.51
CA LEU A 164 -1.67 5.25 -4.15
C LEU A 164 -2.67 6.23 -3.55
N SER A 165 -3.82 5.74 -3.13
CA SER A 165 -4.79 6.48 -2.33
C SER A 165 -4.63 6.10 -0.86
N ILE A 166 -4.25 7.06 -0.03
CA ILE A 166 -3.76 6.84 1.34
C ILE A 166 -4.69 7.56 2.32
N ASN A 167 -5.13 6.85 3.35
CA ASN A 167 -5.89 7.47 4.44
C ASN A 167 -5.00 8.47 5.20
N PRO A 168 -5.37 9.76 5.29
CA PRO A 168 -4.51 10.80 5.87
C PRO A 168 -4.24 10.62 7.37
N ASN A 169 -5.16 9.97 8.10
CA ASN A 169 -5.07 9.81 9.54
C ASN A 169 -4.24 8.58 9.94
N THR A 170 -4.48 7.45 9.26
CA THR A 170 -3.80 6.17 9.58
C THR A 170 -2.56 5.93 8.74
N ARG A 171 -2.37 6.67 7.64
CA ARG A 171 -1.33 6.45 6.61
C ARG A 171 -1.36 5.05 6.00
N LEU A 172 -2.51 4.37 6.07
CA LEU A 172 -2.70 3.09 5.41
C LEU A 172 -3.20 3.29 3.98
N ILE A 173 -2.71 2.46 3.08
CA ILE A 173 -3.12 2.46 1.67
C ILE A 173 -4.53 1.90 1.59
N ARG A 174 -5.45 2.69 1.07
CA ARG A 174 -6.85 2.35 0.83
C ARG A 174 -7.05 1.76 -0.56
N ARG A 175 -6.26 2.26 -1.53
CA ARG A 175 -6.30 1.80 -2.93
C ARG A 175 -4.94 1.94 -3.57
N MET A 176 -4.62 0.98 -4.43
CA MET A 176 -3.49 1.02 -5.35
C MET A 176 -4.01 0.75 -6.76
N GLU A 177 -3.66 1.63 -7.69
CA GLU A 177 -4.00 1.50 -9.11
C GLU A 177 -2.70 1.49 -9.90
N GLY A 178 -2.46 0.42 -10.66
CA GLY A 178 -1.26 0.26 -11.48
C GLY A 178 -1.62 0.24 -12.95
N ARG A 179 -0.88 1.02 -13.76
CA ARG A 179 -0.96 0.98 -15.21
C ARG A 179 0.30 0.33 -15.76
N THR A 180 0.13 -0.77 -16.49
CA THR A 180 1.25 -1.49 -17.13
C THR A 180 1.76 -0.77 -18.37
N ILE A 181 2.86 -1.28 -18.96
CA ILE A 181 3.38 -0.79 -20.24
C ILE A 181 2.38 -1.04 -21.39
N ALA A 182 1.60 -2.12 -21.30
CA ALA A 182 0.56 -2.47 -22.28
C ALA A 182 -0.76 -1.72 -22.04
N GLU A 183 -0.75 -0.62 -21.25
CA GLU A 183 -1.91 0.21 -20.87
C GLU A 183 -3.02 -0.59 -20.14
N SER A 184 -2.72 -1.80 -19.68
CA SER A 184 -3.65 -2.55 -18.82
C SER A 184 -3.67 -1.97 -17.41
N GLU A 185 -4.85 -1.86 -16.83
CA GLU A 185 -5.04 -1.34 -15.49
C GLU A 185 -5.33 -2.47 -14.51
N VAL A 186 -4.69 -2.40 -13.34
CA VAL A 186 -4.98 -3.27 -12.20
C VAL A 186 -5.24 -2.38 -11.00
N ARG A 187 -6.35 -2.63 -10.30
CA ARG A 187 -6.75 -1.89 -9.11
C ARG A 187 -6.91 -2.84 -7.94
N PHE A 188 -6.35 -2.46 -6.81
CA PHE A 188 -6.46 -3.13 -5.52
C PHE A 188 -7.14 -2.17 -4.54
N ASP A 189 -8.26 -2.59 -3.98
CA ASP A 189 -8.95 -1.88 -2.90
C ASP A 189 -8.79 -2.64 -1.59
N PHE A 190 -8.42 -1.94 -0.52
CA PHE A 190 -8.26 -2.49 0.82
C PHE A 190 -9.26 -1.85 1.76
N THR A 191 -10.10 -2.66 2.41
CA THR A 191 -11.09 -2.19 3.38
C THR A 191 -10.97 -2.94 4.69
N ASN A 192 -11.57 -2.44 5.75
CA ASN A 192 -11.60 -3.08 7.06
C ASN A 192 -10.20 -3.47 7.57
N ILE A 193 -9.21 -2.61 7.33
CA ILE A 193 -7.82 -2.87 7.71
C ILE A 193 -7.72 -2.87 9.24
N ARG A 194 -7.23 -3.97 9.81
CA ARG A 194 -6.94 -4.14 11.24
C ARG A 194 -5.48 -4.50 11.40
N THR A 195 -4.77 -3.76 12.22
CA THR A 195 -3.32 -3.93 12.42
C THR A 195 -3.01 -4.48 13.80
N ASN A 196 -1.90 -5.23 13.93
CA ASN A 196 -1.34 -5.73 15.20
C ASN A 196 -2.34 -6.56 16.02
N GLN A 197 -3.04 -7.49 15.35
CA GLN A 197 -4.02 -8.39 15.98
C GLN A 197 -3.39 -9.65 16.56
N GLY A 198 -2.10 -9.89 16.36
CA GLY A 198 -1.39 -11.08 16.84
C GLY A 198 -1.64 -12.31 15.97
N ILE A 199 -1.61 -12.15 14.65
CA ILE A 199 -1.84 -13.25 13.71
C ILE A 199 -0.73 -14.31 13.89
N PRO A 200 -1.09 -15.58 14.17
CA PRO A 200 -0.11 -16.62 14.35
C PRO A 200 0.51 -17.04 13.00
N GLN A 201 1.79 -17.42 13.01
CA GLN A 201 2.49 -17.86 11.79
C GLN A 201 1.86 -19.08 11.13
N THR A 202 1.19 -19.94 11.91
CA THR A 202 0.43 -21.10 11.42
C THR A 202 -0.67 -20.72 10.42
N ARG A 203 -1.16 -19.45 10.46
CA ARG A 203 -2.12 -18.92 9.48
C ARG A 203 -1.60 -18.99 8.03
N PHE A 204 -0.28 -19.00 7.86
CA PHE A 204 0.40 -18.98 6.55
C PHE A 204 0.91 -20.36 6.12
N ALA A 205 0.60 -21.41 6.88
CA ALA A 205 0.73 -22.78 6.41
C ALA A 205 -0.37 -23.07 5.39
N TYR A 206 -0.05 -23.90 4.40
CA TYR A 206 -1.02 -24.36 3.41
C TYR A 206 -0.94 -25.87 3.23
N ASP A 207 -2.03 -26.54 3.54
CA ASP A 207 -2.18 -27.98 3.34
C ASP A 207 -2.83 -28.21 1.97
N THR A 208 -2.09 -28.89 1.08
CA THR A 208 -2.56 -29.20 -0.27
C THR A 208 -3.72 -30.17 -0.20
N PRO A 209 -4.88 -29.89 -0.85
CA PRO A 209 -5.98 -30.85 -0.93
C PRO A 209 -5.54 -32.16 -1.58
N PRO A 210 -5.91 -33.34 -1.04
CA PRO A 210 -5.44 -34.62 -1.54
C PRO A 210 -5.73 -34.91 -3.03
N ALA A 211 -6.78 -34.28 -3.57
CA ALA A 211 -7.19 -34.42 -4.97
C ALA A 211 -6.57 -33.37 -5.90
N ALA A 212 -5.69 -32.51 -5.41
CA ALA A 212 -5.06 -31.47 -6.23
C ALA A 212 -3.72 -31.97 -6.83
N ASN A 213 -3.51 -31.61 -8.10
CA ASN A 213 -2.23 -31.81 -8.76
C ASN A 213 -1.26 -30.68 -8.39
N MET A 214 -0.04 -31.02 -8.03
CA MET A 214 0.98 -30.04 -7.68
C MET A 214 1.92 -29.80 -8.87
N TYR A 215 2.12 -28.52 -9.19
CA TYR A 215 3.02 -28.05 -10.24
C TYR A 215 4.09 -27.17 -9.62
N HIS A 216 5.35 -27.54 -9.81
CA HIS A 216 6.49 -26.80 -9.27
C HIS A 216 7.13 -25.91 -10.33
N ASN A 217 7.81 -24.83 -9.89
CA ASN A 217 8.61 -23.93 -10.75
C ASN A 217 7.84 -23.36 -11.95
N PHE A 218 6.60 -22.93 -11.71
CA PHE A 218 5.71 -22.46 -12.76
C PHE A 218 6.05 -21.06 -13.30
N LEU A 219 6.74 -20.21 -12.51
CA LEU A 219 7.19 -18.88 -12.93
C LEU A 219 8.61 -18.87 -13.46
N PHE A 220 9.47 -19.69 -12.84
CA PHE A 220 10.89 -19.74 -13.17
C PHE A 220 11.34 -21.18 -13.12
N ARG A 221 11.93 -21.67 -14.19
CA ARG A 221 12.68 -22.92 -14.13
C ARG A 221 14.03 -22.60 -13.51
N ASP A 222 14.49 -23.43 -12.57
CA ASP A 222 15.88 -23.38 -12.16
C ASP A 222 16.70 -23.69 -13.40
N SER A 223 17.42 -22.68 -13.90
CA SER A 223 18.45 -22.93 -14.92
C SER A 223 19.58 -23.66 -14.20
N ASP A 224 19.79 -24.92 -14.55
CA ASP A 224 20.96 -25.70 -14.19
C ASP A 224 22.27 -24.93 -14.47
#